data_8edc21b0d7c6afa77217110e6fcaab06
#
_entry.id   8edc21b0d7c6afa77217110e6fcaab06
#
_cell.length_a   1.000
_cell.length_b   1.000
_cell.length_c   1.000
_cell.angle_alpha   90.00
_cell.angle_beta   90.00
_cell.angle_gamma   90.00
#
_symmetry.space_group_name_H-M   'P 1'
#
loop_
_entity.id
_entity.type
_entity.pdbx_description
1 polymer ?
#
loop_
_entity_poly.entity_id
_entity_poly.type
_entity_poly.pdbx_seq_one_letter_code
_entity_poly.pdbx_strand_id
1 'polypeptide(L)'
;MKIIPSIVTLLFLIAAGTVSSPAQNATTVEPLLVYKALQDKDCRHWVDSVMDKLSFKEKVGQLFIYTIAPVDTKRNLELLREVIDTYKVGGLLFSGGKMQNQVELTNRAQRQAKVPLMITFDGEWGLAMRLRGMPVFPRNMVLGCIRDNKLLYEYGREVARQCRQIGVQVNFAPVADV
;
A
#
# COMPACT_ATOMS: atom_id res chain seq x y z
N MET A 1 -36.76 -67.46 18.49
CA MET A 1 -37.11 -66.19 19.25
C MET A 1 -36.03 -65.15 18.92
N LYS A 2 -36.33 -64.23 18.00
CA LYS A 2 -35.38 -63.24 17.46
C LYS A 2 -35.59 -61.91 18.18
N ILE A 3 -34.55 -61.41 18.83
CA ILE A 3 -34.54 -60.11 19.48
C ILE A 3 -34.00 -59.11 18.48
N ILE A 4 -34.81 -58.11 18.14
CA ILE A 4 -34.44 -56.98 17.29
C ILE A 4 -33.95 -55.86 18.22
N PRO A 5 -32.75 -55.31 18.04
CA PRO A 5 -32.32 -54.12 18.78
C PRO A 5 -32.87 -52.85 18.11
N SER A 6 -33.58 -52.04 18.90
CA SER A 6 -34.05 -50.71 18.50
C SER A 6 -32.91 -49.79 18.21
N ILE A 7 -32.91 -49.23 17.00
CA ILE A 7 -32.04 -48.17 16.62
C ILE A 7 -32.61 -46.86 17.15
N VAL A 8 -31.97 -46.27 18.16
CA VAL A 8 -32.26 -44.91 18.62
C VAL A 8 -31.58 -43.95 17.64
N THR A 9 -32.38 -43.36 16.78
CA THR A 9 -31.90 -42.29 15.89
C THR A 9 -31.79 -40.99 16.70
N LEU A 10 -30.57 -40.62 17.05
CA LEU A 10 -30.27 -39.33 17.69
C LEU A 10 -30.28 -38.25 16.62
N LEU A 11 -31.39 -37.50 16.50
CA LEU A 11 -31.43 -36.29 15.68
C LEU A 11 -30.63 -35.19 16.35
N PHE A 12 -29.43 -34.91 15.84
CA PHE A 12 -28.72 -33.65 16.12
C PHE A 12 -29.41 -32.51 15.37
N LEU A 13 -30.22 -31.74 16.06
CA LEU A 13 -30.62 -30.41 15.59
C LEU A 13 -29.38 -29.50 15.61
N ILE A 14 -28.74 -29.34 14.46
CA ILE A 14 -27.79 -28.26 14.27
C ILE A 14 -28.62 -26.98 14.16
N ALA A 15 -28.79 -26.30 15.29
CA ALA A 15 -29.22 -24.90 15.26
C ALA A 15 -28.13 -24.11 14.58
N ALA A 16 -28.26 -23.85 13.27
CA ALA A 16 -27.50 -22.88 12.54
C ALA A 16 -27.84 -21.49 13.11
N GLY A 17 -27.21 -21.16 14.24
CA GLY A 17 -27.18 -19.79 14.71
C GLY A 17 -26.40 -18.99 13.66
N THR A 18 -27.13 -18.22 12.86
CA THR A 18 -26.53 -17.14 12.09
C THR A 18 -25.90 -16.18 13.09
N VAL A 19 -24.59 -16.32 13.30
CA VAL A 19 -23.81 -15.27 13.97
C VAL A 19 -23.86 -14.07 13.04
N SER A 20 -24.89 -13.26 13.19
CA SER A 20 -24.89 -11.92 12.62
C SER A 20 -23.74 -11.18 13.33
N SER A 21 -22.61 -11.06 12.64
CA SER A 21 -21.58 -10.12 13.05
C SER A 21 -22.28 -8.78 13.25
N PRO A 22 -22.21 -8.14 14.42
CA PRO A 22 -22.78 -6.81 14.55
C PRO A 22 -22.07 -5.96 13.49
N ALA A 23 -22.85 -5.50 12.51
CA ALA A 23 -22.38 -4.46 11.62
C ALA A 23 -21.88 -3.36 12.55
N GLN A 24 -20.56 -3.18 12.61
CA GLN A 24 -19.99 -2.07 13.33
C GLN A 24 -20.72 -0.85 12.78
N ASN A 25 -21.38 -0.10 13.67
CA ASN A 25 -22.01 1.16 13.34
C ASN A 25 -21.02 1.89 12.44
N ALA A 26 -21.43 2.13 11.20
CA ALA A 26 -20.62 2.84 10.25
C ALA A 26 -20.35 4.22 10.87
N THR A 27 -19.29 4.30 11.64
CA THR A 27 -18.67 5.57 11.98
C THR A 27 -18.49 6.23 10.62
N THR A 28 -19.11 7.36 10.43
CA THR A 28 -19.00 8.18 9.22
C THR A 28 -17.52 8.23 8.88
N VAL A 29 -17.10 7.38 7.93
CA VAL A 29 -15.71 7.36 7.50
C VAL A 29 -15.48 8.72 6.88
N GLU A 30 -14.69 9.55 7.56
CA GLU A 30 -14.26 10.82 6.99
C GLU A 30 -13.73 10.54 5.58
N PRO A 31 -14.21 11.26 4.56
CA PRO A 31 -13.74 11.06 3.20
C PRO A 31 -12.21 11.11 3.19
N LEU A 32 -11.58 10.14 2.53
CA LEU A 32 -10.13 10.12 2.39
C LEU A 32 -9.63 11.50 1.97
N LEU A 33 -8.52 11.95 2.51
CA LEU A 33 -7.92 13.26 2.20
C LEU A 33 -7.80 13.51 0.70
N VAL A 34 -7.61 12.44 -0.10
CA VAL A 34 -7.61 12.49 -1.57
C VAL A 34 -8.92 13.05 -2.12
N TYR A 35 -10.08 12.63 -1.61
CA TYR A 35 -11.37 13.16 -2.07
C TYR A 35 -11.60 14.62 -1.63
N LYS A 36 -11.11 15.00 -0.45
CA LYS A 36 -11.13 16.41 0.00
C LYS A 36 -10.25 17.27 -0.90
N ALA A 37 -9.07 16.80 -1.25
CA ALA A 37 -8.15 17.48 -2.16
C ALA A 37 -8.76 17.69 -3.56
N LEU A 38 -9.49 16.70 -4.10
CA LEU A 38 -10.17 16.83 -5.39
C LEU A 38 -11.27 17.91 -5.40
N GLN A 39 -11.80 18.29 -4.23
CA GLN A 39 -12.77 19.37 -4.09
C GLN A 39 -12.11 20.72 -3.83
N ASP A 40 -10.84 20.74 -3.47
CA ASP A 40 -10.06 21.95 -3.24
C ASP A 40 -9.78 22.67 -4.56
N LYS A 41 -10.09 23.98 -4.60
CA LYS A 41 -9.90 24.80 -5.80
C LYS A 41 -8.43 24.95 -6.18
N ASP A 42 -7.55 25.09 -5.19
CA ASP A 42 -6.11 25.26 -5.43
C ASP A 42 -5.50 23.97 -5.95
N CYS A 43 -5.92 22.82 -5.42
CA CYS A 43 -5.52 21.51 -5.92
C CYS A 43 -5.95 21.34 -7.38
N ARG A 44 -7.21 21.65 -7.73
CA ARG A 44 -7.68 21.57 -9.12
C ARG A 44 -6.91 22.49 -10.04
N HIS A 45 -6.72 23.75 -9.64
CA HIS A 45 -5.95 24.70 -10.42
C HIS A 45 -4.51 24.22 -10.67
N TRP A 46 -3.88 23.63 -9.65
CA TRP A 46 -2.56 23.02 -9.81
C TRP A 46 -2.60 21.86 -10.83
N VAL A 47 -3.55 20.94 -10.70
CA VAL A 47 -3.73 19.80 -11.63
C VAL A 47 -3.91 20.31 -13.06
N ASP A 48 -4.81 21.26 -13.29
CA ASP A 48 -5.06 21.83 -14.62
C ASP A 48 -3.78 22.46 -15.17
N SER A 49 -3.05 23.23 -14.37
CA SER A 49 -1.80 23.87 -14.77
C SER A 49 -0.69 22.88 -15.17
N VAL A 50 -0.67 21.70 -14.55
CA VAL A 50 0.26 20.61 -14.90
C VAL A 50 -0.21 19.93 -16.19
N MET A 51 -1.50 19.59 -16.26
CA MET A 51 -2.09 18.92 -17.41
C MET A 51 -1.95 19.71 -18.71
N ASP A 52 -2.07 21.04 -18.65
CA ASP A 52 -1.92 21.93 -19.82
C ASP A 52 -0.49 21.95 -20.38
N LYS A 53 0.51 21.67 -19.52
CA LYS A 53 1.94 21.67 -19.90
C LYS A 53 2.43 20.31 -20.40
N LEU A 54 1.64 19.26 -20.23
CA LEU A 54 2.01 17.91 -20.63
C LEU A 54 1.46 17.57 -22.02
N SER A 55 2.31 17.03 -22.88
CA SER A 55 1.88 16.38 -24.11
C SER A 55 1.05 15.13 -23.84
N PHE A 56 0.31 14.63 -24.82
CA PHE A 56 -0.46 13.40 -24.67
C PHE A 56 0.40 12.23 -24.22
N LYS A 57 1.60 12.06 -24.80
CA LYS A 57 2.54 11.01 -24.43
C LYS A 57 2.99 11.14 -22.96
N GLU A 58 3.27 12.35 -22.49
CA GLU A 58 3.64 12.59 -21.10
C GLU A 58 2.47 12.33 -20.14
N LYS A 59 1.25 12.70 -20.52
CA LYS A 59 0.03 12.35 -19.75
C LYS A 59 -0.14 10.85 -19.60
N VAL A 60 0.09 10.08 -20.67
CA VAL A 60 0.08 8.61 -20.64
C VAL A 60 1.18 8.10 -19.69
N GLY A 61 2.38 8.68 -19.74
CA GLY A 61 3.48 8.33 -18.84
C GLY A 61 3.10 8.46 -17.37
N GLN A 62 2.33 9.50 -17.00
CA GLN A 62 1.87 9.73 -15.62
C GLN A 62 0.98 8.61 -15.06
N LEU A 63 0.42 7.75 -15.92
CA LEU A 63 -0.40 6.60 -15.48
C LEU A 63 0.44 5.39 -15.06
N PHE A 64 1.76 5.42 -15.24
CA PHE A 64 2.65 4.31 -14.94
C PHE A 64 3.47 4.55 -13.69
N ILE A 65 3.57 3.50 -12.87
CA ILE A 65 4.51 3.37 -11.77
C ILE A 65 5.59 2.37 -12.21
N TYR A 66 6.84 2.81 -12.22
CA TYR A 66 7.95 1.98 -12.66
C TYR A 66 8.66 1.33 -11.48
N THR A 67 8.88 0.01 -11.54
CA THR A 67 9.61 -0.71 -10.50
C THR A 67 11.12 -0.60 -10.73
N ILE A 68 11.86 -0.13 -9.71
CA ILE A 68 13.30 0.03 -9.77
C ILE A 68 13.98 -0.50 -8.50
N ALA A 69 15.16 -1.11 -8.66
CA ALA A 69 15.94 -1.56 -7.53
C ALA A 69 16.64 -0.35 -6.85
N PRO A 70 16.68 -0.29 -5.50
CA PRO A 70 17.38 0.76 -4.79
C PRO A 70 18.89 0.43 -4.71
N VAL A 71 19.56 0.49 -5.85
CA VAL A 71 21.00 0.25 -5.99
C VAL A 71 21.66 1.42 -6.74
N ASP A 72 22.83 1.85 -6.26
CA ASP A 72 23.58 2.94 -6.86
C ASP A 72 24.62 2.39 -7.85
N THR A 73 24.12 1.90 -9.00
CA THR A 73 24.94 1.48 -10.12
C THR A 73 24.72 2.43 -11.30
N LYS A 74 25.75 2.62 -12.14
CA LYS A 74 25.66 3.46 -13.34
C LYS A 74 24.46 3.09 -14.19
N ARG A 75 24.26 1.80 -14.48
CA ARG A 75 23.11 1.30 -15.25
C ARG A 75 21.76 1.66 -14.62
N ASN A 76 21.65 1.50 -13.30
CA ASN A 76 20.38 1.80 -12.59
C ASN A 76 20.09 3.31 -12.58
N LEU A 77 21.12 4.15 -12.50
CA LEU A 77 20.98 5.59 -12.58
C LEU A 77 20.62 6.07 -13.99
N GLU A 78 21.16 5.42 -15.03
CA GLU A 78 20.77 5.66 -16.43
C GLU A 78 19.31 5.29 -16.65
N LEU A 79 18.88 4.12 -16.17
CA LEU A 79 17.49 3.68 -16.21
C LEU A 79 16.56 4.65 -15.46
N LEU A 80 16.95 5.11 -14.28
CA LEU A 80 16.19 6.10 -13.51
C LEU A 80 15.97 7.39 -14.33
N ARG A 81 17.03 7.87 -15.00
CA ARG A 81 16.92 9.04 -15.89
C ARG A 81 15.96 8.77 -17.04
N GLU A 82 16.10 7.63 -17.69
CA GLU A 82 15.27 7.28 -18.83
C GLU A 82 13.79 7.27 -18.47
N VAL A 83 13.41 6.62 -17.35
CA VAL A 83 12.00 6.53 -16.95
C VAL A 83 11.42 7.89 -16.53
N ILE A 84 12.25 8.78 -15.97
CA ILE A 84 11.81 10.12 -15.56
C ILE A 84 11.81 11.09 -16.75
N ASP A 85 12.88 11.12 -17.55
CA ASP A 85 13.07 12.17 -18.58
C ASP A 85 12.42 11.82 -19.90
N THR A 86 12.39 10.53 -20.26
CA THR A 86 11.85 10.08 -21.55
C THR A 86 10.41 9.59 -21.42
N TYR A 87 10.14 8.72 -20.45
CA TYR A 87 8.81 8.14 -20.28
C TYR A 87 7.88 8.97 -19.40
N LYS A 88 8.42 9.91 -18.60
CA LYS A 88 7.64 10.78 -17.72
C LYS A 88 6.67 10.01 -16.81
N VAL A 89 7.17 8.93 -16.21
CA VAL A 89 6.35 8.08 -15.32
C VAL A 89 5.78 8.89 -14.14
N GLY A 90 4.58 8.54 -13.70
CA GLY A 90 3.90 9.20 -12.59
C GLY A 90 4.42 8.76 -11.22
N GLY A 91 5.10 7.61 -11.15
CA GLY A 91 5.63 7.13 -9.87
C GLY A 91 6.71 6.07 -9.99
N LEU A 92 7.29 5.76 -8.84
CA LEU A 92 8.28 4.70 -8.69
C LEU A 92 7.85 3.74 -7.59
N LEU A 93 8.11 2.45 -7.81
CA LEU A 93 8.02 1.39 -6.80
C LEU A 93 9.44 0.86 -6.57
N PHE A 94 9.94 0.96 -5.34
CA PHE A 94 11.23 0.41 -5.00
C PHE A 94 11.13 -1.07 -4.64
N SER A 95 11.88 -1.92 -5.35
CA SER A 95 12.10 -3.31 -4.98
C SER A 95 13.07 -3.44 -3.80
N GLY A 96 13.35 -4.66 -3.37
CA GLY A 96 14.19 -4.90 -2.18
C GLY A 96 15.61 -4.34 -2.25
N GLY A 97 16.10 -3.78 -1.15
CA GLY A 97 17.45 -3.21 -1.07
C GLY A 97 17.81 -2.63 0.30
N LYS A 98 18.76 -1.69 0.31
CA LYS A 98 19.12 -0.91 1.50
C LYS A 98 18.23 0.33 1.62
N MET A 99 17.76 0.63 2.81
CA MET A 99 16.91 1.79 3.09
C MET A 99 17.59 3.10 2.66
N GLN A 100 18.89 3.28 2.95
CA GLN A 100 19.64 4.48 2.60
C GLN A 100 19.64 4.72 1.09
N ASN A 101 19.91 3.67 0.30
CA ASN A 101 19.91 3.78 -1.16
C ASN A 101 18.53 4.18 -1.71
N GLN A 102 17.46 3.64 -1.14
CA GLN A 102 16.10 4.01 -1.55
C GLN A 102 15.83 5.50 -1.29
N VAL A 103 16.22 6.01 -0.11
CA VAL A 103 16.05 7.44 0.22
C VAL A 103 16.87 8.33 -0.73
N GLU A 104 18.11 7.97 -1.01
CA GLU A 104 18.98 8.73 -1.92
C GLU A 104 18.41 8.76 -3.35
N LEU A 105 17.95 7.60 -3.86
CA LEU A 105 17.34 7.53 -5.19
C LEU A 105 15.99 8.24 -5.24
N THR A 106 15.18 8.17 -4.19
CA THR A 106 13.94 8.96 -4.07
C THR A 106 14.24 10.45 -4.19
N ASN A 107 15.17 10.95 -3.40
CA ASN A 107 15.55 12.36 -3.42
C ASN A 107 16.10 12.79 -4.79
N ARG A 108 16.89 11.93 -5.42
CA ARG A 108 17.42 12.18 -6.77
C ARG A 108 16.30 12.24 -7.80
N ALA A 109 15.41 11.26 -7.78
CA ALA A 109 14.26 11.17 -8.68
C ALA A 109 13.34 12.38 -8.56
N GLN A 110 13.01 12.80 -7.34
CA GLN A 110 12.15 13.96 -7.10
C GLN A 110 12.79 15.28 -7.58
N ARG A 111 14.12 15.44 -7.43
CA ARG A 111 14.80 16.62 -7.96
C ARG A 111 14.84 16.68 -9.48
N GLN A 112 14.80 15.52 -10.15
CA GLN A 112 14.88 15.39 -11.61
C GLN A 112 13.50 15.52 -12.26
N ALA A 113 12.46 15.03 -11.59
CA ALA A 113 11.12 15.00 -12.14
C ALA A 113 10.49 16.40 -12.25
N LYS A 114 9.86 16.70 -13.39
CA LYS A 114 9.10 17.94 -13.60
C LYS A 114 7.77 17.96 -12.82
N VAL A 115 7.12 16.79 -12.74
CA VAL A 115 5.95 16.55 -11.93
C VAL A 115 6.38 15.68 -10.76
N PRO A 116 6.04 16.02 -9.52
CA PRO A 116 6.41 15.20 -8.35
C PRO A 116 5.99 13.75 -8.55
N LEU A 117 6.92 12.82 -8.29
CA LEU A 117 6.67 11.39 -8.43
C LEU A 117 5.92 10.83 -7.23
N MET A 118 4.97 9.96 -7.48
CA MET A 118 4.37 9.12 -6.44
C MET A 118 5.32 7.99 -6.09
N ILE A 119 5.84 7.99 -4.88
CA ILE A 119 6.69 6.88 -4.40
C ILE A 119 5.80 5.86 -3.73
N THR A 120 5.84 4.65 -4.26
CA THR A 120 5.01 3.54 -3.81
C THR A 120 5.88 2.42 -3.25
N PHE A 121 5.27 1.57 -2.46
CA PHE A 121 5.95 0.47 -1.78
C PHE A 121 5.02 -0.74 -1.65
N ASP A 122 5.60 -1.92 -1.64
CA ASP A 122 4.91 -3.18 -1.37
C ASP A 122 5.43 -3.75 -0.05
N GLY A 123 4.82 -3.30 1.04
CA GLY A 123 5.22 -3.63 2.40
C GLY A 123 4.07 -4.17 3.23
N GLU A 124 3.53 -5.33 2.85
CA GLU A 124 2.35 -5.95 3.45
C GLU A 124 2.47 -6.11 4.98
N TRP A 125 3.66 -6.43 5.47
CA TRP A 125 3.97 -6.56 6.89
C TRP A 125 5.07 -5.58 7.34
N GLY A 126 5.11 -4.41 6.71
CA GLY A 126 6.05 -3.32 7.02
C GLY A 126 7.23 -3.25 6.07
N LEU A 127 8.05 -2.21 6.23
CA LEU A 127 9.10 -1.88 5.28
C LEU A 127 10.25 -2.90 5.26
N ALA A 128 10.45 -3.64 6.35
CA ALA A 128 11.45 -4.71 6.42
C ALA A 128 11.17 -5.86 5.43
N MET A 129 9.96 -5.96 4.90
CA MET A 129 9.65 -6.89 3.80
C MET A 129 10.59 -6.70 2.61
N ARG A 130 10.98 -5.47 2.32
CA ARG A 130 11.80 -5.11 1.16
C ARG A 130 13.12 -4.43 1.53
N LEU A 131 13.16 -3.68 2.63
CA LEU A 131 14.30 -2.84 2.97
C LEU A 131 15.09 -3.38 4.17
N ARG A 132 16.35 -3.65 3.96
CA ARG A 132 17.28 -3.99 5.05
C ARG A 132 17.53 -2.77 5.92
N GLY A 133 17.58 -3.01 7.23
CA GLY A 133 17.80 -1.97 8.25
C GLY A 133 16.52 -1.39 8.83
N MET A 134 15.34 -1.89 8.41
CA MET A 134 14.06 -1.51 8.97
C MET A 134 13.62 -2.48 10.07
N PRO A 135 12.82 -2.02 11.05
CA PRO A 135 12.21 -2.89 12.06
C PRO A 135 11.36 -3.96 11.41
N VAL A 136 11.51 -5.19 11.88
CA VAL A 136 10.76 -6.35 11.40
C VAL A 136 9.48 -6.50 12.23
N PHE A 137 8.35 -6.56 11.56
CA PHE A 137 7.06 -6.86 12.17
C PHE A 137 6.60 -8.29 11.84
N PRO A 138 5.69 -8.86 12.64
CA PRO A 138 5.06 -10.12 12.31
C PRO A 138 4.30 -10.06 10.99
N ARG A 139 4.16 -11.20 10.31
CA ARG A 139 3.32 -11.32 9.11
C ARG A 139 1.84 -11.21 9.48
N ASN A 140 1.01 -10.86 8.49
CA ASN A 140 -0.42 -10.56 8.67
C ASN A 140 -1.18 -11.69 9.38
N MET A 141 -0.88 -12.97 9.09
CA MET A 141 -1.50 -14.10 9.77
C MET A 141 -1.22 -14.09 11.30
N VAL A 142 -0.03 -13.70 11.73
CA VAL A 142 0.32 -13.57 13.16
C VAL A 142 -0.37 -12.36 13.75
N LEU A 143 -0.43 -11.24 13.01
CA LEU A 143 -1.18 -10.05 13.44
C LEU A 143 -2.66 -10.36 13.63
N GLY A 144 -3.24 -11.26 12.82
CA GLY A 144 -4.62 -11.73 12.96
C GLY A 144 -4.91 -12.45 14.28
N CYS A 145 -3.90 -12.92 15.01
CA CYS A 145 -4.05 -13.51 16.35
C CYS A 145 -4.19 -12.46 17.46
N ILE A 146 -3.90 -11.19 17.16
CA ILE A 146 -4.00 -10.09 18.12
C ILE A 146 -5.47 -9.72 18.32
N ARG A 147 -5.94 -9.76 19.56
CA ARG A 147 -7.34 -9.43 19.93
C ARG A 147 -7.53 -7.96 20.27
N ASP A 148 -6.47 -7.27 20.63
CA ASP A 148 -6.50 -5.85 20.94
C ASP A 148 -6.30 -5.01 19.68
N ASN A 149 -7.38 -4.48 19.13
CA ASN A 149 -7.36 -3.61 17.95
C ASN A 149 -6.50 -2.36 18.14
N LYS A 150 -6.24 -1.92 19.36
CA LYS A 150 -5.36 -0.78 19.62
C LYS A 150 -3.92 -1.11 19.22
N LEU A 151 -3.45 -2.32 19.47
CA LEU A 151 -2.11 -2.76 19.05
C LEU A 151 -2.00 -2.83 17.53
N LEU A 152 -3.06 -3.29 16.83
CA LEU A 152 -3.11 -3.29 15.37
C LEU A 152 -3.10 -1.87 14.80
N TYR A 153 -3.82 -0.95 15.44
CA TYR A 153 -3.78 0.45 15.05
C TYR A 153 -2.39 1.07 15.23
N GLU A 154 -1.73 0.83 16.37
CA GLU A 154 -0.37 1.32 16.63
C GLU A 154 0.65 0.73 15.64
N TYR A 155 0.52 -0.54 15.27
CA TYR A 155 1.30 -1.15 14.21
C TYR A 155 1.14 -0.39 12.88
N GLY A 156 -0.10 -0.18 12.44
CA GLY A 156 -0.37 0.55 11.20
C GLY A 156 0.17 1.99 11.24
N ARG A 157 0.02 2.67 12.38
CA ARG A 157 0.56 4.01 12.61
C ARG A 157 2.09 4.06 12.51
N GLU A 158 2.77 3.06 13.06
CA GLU A 158 4.23 2.97 12.99
C GLU A 158 4.71 2.69 11.55
N VAL A 159 4.08 1.77 10.82
CA VAL A 159 4.38 1.54 9.40
C VAL A 159 4.18 2.81 8.59
N ALA A 160 3.09 3.53 8.81
CA ALA A 160 2.82 4.80 8.12
C ALA A 160 3.86 5.89 8.48
N ARG A 161 4.34 5.92 9.74
CA ARG A 161 5.41 6.82 10.17
C ARG A 161 6.72 6.52 9.42
N GLN A 162 7.08 5.24 9.31
CA GLN A 162 8.26 4.79 8.57
C GLN A 162 8.15 5.13 7.09
N CYS A 163 7.01 4.89 6.45
CA CYS A 163 6.75 5.27 5.06
C CYS A 163 7.02 6.77 4.85
N ARG A 164 6.45 7.63 5.70
CA ARG A 164 6.67 9.09 5.60
C ARG A 164 8.12 9.49 5.76
N GLN A 165 8.87 8.86 6.67
CA GLN A 165 10.28 9.17 6.89
C GLN A 165 11.17 8.89 5.69
N ILE A 166 10.82 7.90 4.86
CA ILE A 166 11.59 7.53 3.66
C ILE A 166 10.95 8.03 2.36
N GLY A 167 9.93 8.89 2.45
CA GLY A 167 9.30 9.53 1.31
C GLY A 167 8.34 8.64 0.52
N VAL A 168 7.79 7.60 1.13
CA VAL A 168 6.76 6.74 0.53
C VAL A 168 5.36 7.31 0.81
N GLN A 169 4.58 7.56 -0.25
CA GLN A 169 3.21 8.07 -0.16
C GLN A 169 2.16 6.96 -0.18
N VAL A 170 2.42 5.87 -0.89
CA VAL A 170 1.46 4.76 -1.04
C VAL A 170 2.13 3.45 -0.67
N ASN A 171 1.54 2.72 0.25
CA ASN A 171 1.88 1.34 0.55
C ASN A 171 0.77 0.42 0.02
N PHE A 172 1.10 -0.53 -0.85
CA PHE A 172 0.16 -1.54 -1.37
C PHE A 172 -0.05 -2.64 -0.33
N ALA A 173 -0.76 -2.27 0.74
CA ALA A 173 -1.06 -3.12 1.89
C ALA A 173 -2.35 -2.67 2.58
N PRO A 174 -3.02 -3.57 3.32
CA PRO A 174 -2.76 -5.00 3.42
C PRO A 174 -3.26 -5.79 2.20
N VAL A 175 -2.85 -7.06 2.10
CA VAL A 175 -3.50 -8.03 1.19
C VAL A 175 -4.93 -8.25 1.68
N ALA A 176 -5.90 -8.13 0.79
CA ALA A 176 -7.32 -8.21 1.11
C ALA A 176 -8.04 -9.42 0.48
N ASP A 177 -7.36 -10.15 -0.38
CA ASP A 177 -7.81 -11.36 -1.07
C ASP A 177 -7.44 -12.60 -0.24
N VAL A 178 -8.19 -12.87 0.81
CA VAL A 178 -8.02 -14.03 1.70
C VAL A 178 -9.08 -15.09 1.48
#